data_f37c616712c919da1b42da547ad16b7b
#
_entry.id   f37c616712c919da1b42da547ad16b7b
#
_cell.length_a   1.000
_cell.length_b   1.000
_cell.length_c   1.000
_cell.angle_alpha   90.00
_cell.angle_beta   90.00
_cell.angle_gamma   90.00
#
_symmetry.space_group_name_H-M   'P 1'
#
loop_
_entity.id
_entity.type
_entity.pdbx_description
1 polymer ?
#
loop_
_entity_poly.entity_id
_entity_poly.type
_entity_poly.pdbx_seq_one_letter_code
_entity_poly.pdbx_strand_id
1 'polypeptide(L)'
;MDLEKVKNHIVQWIKDYSDKNNIDTLIVGVSGGIDSSVVSTLCAMTGKKTSIVEMPIRTNENYTSGEESVSTKHVKFLEEKFDNIQSEYVDLTTSFNTVRIDINQQSNQSSTENYKLSLANLASRLRMLTLYSFSNTYGGLVVGTGNKVEDYGIGFFTVGGDGQVDISPIADLLKSEVYQLGKHLGVIPEILNSKPTDGLWDDGRTDEDQIGASYDELEWAMWAVSVGHGIREDLDKDLTERQREVLKIYLDRHNRNKFKMDPIPTCFIPSECRNEEILTE
;
A
#
# COMPACT_ATOMS: atom_id res chain seq x y z
N MET A 1 -17.98 4.54 13.15
CA MET A 1 -16.83 3.87 13.80
C MET A 1 -16.41 4.64 15.06
N ASP A 2 -16.00 3.95 16.13
CA ASP A 2 -15.41 4.58 17.33
C ASP A 2 -13.90 4.75 17.08
N LEU A 3 -13.51 5.94 16.62
CA LEU A 3 -12.16 6.24 16.16
C LEU A 3 -11.10 6.11 17.26
N GLU A 4 -11.47 6.45 18.51
CA GLU A 4 -10.55 6.35 19.64
C GLU A 4 -10.25 4.88 19.97
N LYS A 5 -11.27 4.02 19.95
CA LYS A 5 -11.07 2.57 20.16
C LYS A 5 -10.28 1.93 19.03
N VAL A 6 -10.57 2.30 17.77
CA VAL A 6 -9.84 1.78 16.61
C VAL A 6 -8.37 2.18 16.66
N LYS A 7 -8.07 3.47 16.90
CA LYS A 7 -6.72 3.96 17.11
C LYS A 7 -5.97 3.16 18.18
N ASN A 8 -6.57 3.06 19.36
CA ASN A 8 -5.95 2.35 20.50
C ASN A 8 -5.75 0.87 20.22
N HIS A 9 -6.69 0.22 19.52
CA HIS A 9 -6.58 -1.17 19.12
C HIS A 9 -5.41 -1.39 18.16
N ILE A 10 -5.30 -0.57 17.10
CA ILE A 10 -4.22 -0.70 16.11
C ILE A 10 -2.85 -0.44 16.75
N VAL A 11 -2.72 0.63 17.53
CA VAL A 11 -1.47 0.95 18.25
C VAL A 11 -1.05 -0.20 19.16
N GLN A 12 -1.99 -0.75 19.94
CA GLN A 12 -1.69 -1.89 20.82
C GLN A 12 -1.34 -3.14 20.03
N TRP A 13 -2.05 -3.42 18.92
CA TRP A 13 -1.77 -4.57 18.07
C TRP A 13 -0.36 -4.52 17.45
N ILE A 14 0.07 -3.35 16.96
CA ILE A 14 1.44 -3.16 16.45
C ILE A 14 2.47 -3.43 17.56
N LYS A 15 2.22 -2.91 18.76
CA LYS A 15 3.07 -3.12 19.93
C LYS A 15 3.19 -4.60 20.29
N ASP A 16 2.07 -5.27 20.47
CA ASP A 16 2.01 -6.68 20.89
C ASP A 16 2.70 -7.58 19.85
N TYR A 17 2.48 -7.33 18.56
CA TYR A 17 3.13 -8.08 17.50
C TYR A 17 4.65 -7.89 17.52
N SER A 18 5.11 -6.65 17.67
CA SER A 18 6.54 -6.34 17.73
C SER A 18 7.19 -6.93 18.97
N ASP A 19 6.57 -6.79 20.15
CA ASP A 19 7.05 -7.33 21.42
C ASP A 19 7.16 -8.86 21.39
N LYS A 20 6.14 -9.53 20.83
CA LYS A 20 6.13 -10.99 20.66
C LYS A 20 7.31 -11.50 19.81
N ASN A 21 7.77 -10.69 18.86
CA ASN A 21 8.86 -11.03 17.95
C ASN A 21 10.21 -10.41 18.36
N ASN A 22 10.30 -9.75 19.52
CA ASN A 22 11.48 -9.05 20.03
C ASN A 22 12.02 -8.00 19.06
N ILE A 23 11.13 -7.21 18.45
CA ILE A 23 11.46 -6.16 17.50
C ILE A 23 11.09 -4.80 18.08
N ASP A 24 12.04 -3.86 18.09
CA ASP A 24 11.88 -2.54 18.68
C ASP A 24 11.84 -1.40 17.65
N THR A 25 12.02 -1.72 16.38
CA THR A 25 12.05 -0.72 15.31
C THR A 25 10.97 -1.00 14.27
N LEU A 26 10.24 0.05 13.86
CA LEU A 26 9.23 0.02 12.81
C LEU A 26 9.74 0.83 11.62
N ILE A 27 9.64 0.31 10.41
CA ILE A 27 10.09 0.96 9.18
C ILE A 27 8.86 1.27 8.33
N VAL A 28 8.62 2.54 8.04
CA VAL A 28 7.44 3.02 7.30
C VAL A 28 7.86 3.90 6.12
N GLY A 29 7.44 3.54 4.93
CA GLY A 29 7.57 4.42 3.76
C GLY A 29 6.48 5.51 3.78
N VAL A 30 6.86 6.77 3.60
CA VAL A 30 5.93 7.90 3.55
C VAL A 30 5.90 8.49 2.16
N SER A 31 4.74 8.40 1.50
CA SER A 31 4.52 8.91 0.14
C SER A 31 3.90 10.32 0.11
N GLY A 32 3.36 10.80 1.22
CA GLY A 32 2.52 11.99 1.30
C GLY A 32 1.02 11.70 1.07
N GLY A 33 0.65 10.44 0.88
CA GLY A 33 -0.74 9.98 0.84
C GLY A 33 -1.31 9.72 2.23
N ILE A 34 -2.64 9.66 2.32
CA ILE A 34 -3.36 9.51 3.60
C ILE A 34 -3.00 8.20 4.33
N ASP A 35 -2.90 7.07 3.61
CA ASP A 35 -2.64 5.76 4.21
C ASP A 35 -1.28 5.73 4.91
N SER A 36 -0.21 6.13 4.20
CA SER A 36 1.14 6.19 4.77
C SER A 36 1.25 7.15 5.94
N SER A 37 0.48 8.24 5.91
CA SER A 37 0.45 9.24 6.98
C SER A 37 -0.29 8.74 8.22
N VAL A 38 -1.37 8.00 8.04
CA VAL A 38 -2.09 7.34 9.14
C VAL A 38 -1.22 6.27 9.77
N VAL A 39 -0.60 5.40 8.97
CA VAL A 39 0.25 4.31 9.47
C VAL A 39 1.47 4.85 10.21
N SER A 40 2.19 5.83 9.65
CA SER A 40 3.36 6.42 10.30
C SER A 40 3.01 7.10 11.63
N THR A 41 1.84 7.75 11.70
CA THR A 41 1.33 8.34 12.95
C THR A 41 1.01 7.26 13.99
N LEU A 42 0.33 6.18 13.59
CA LEU A 42 0.02 5.06 14.49
C LEU A 42 1.29 4.36 14.99
N CYS A 43 2.30 4.18 14.12
CA CYS A 43 3.60 3.64 14.51
C CYS A 43 4.30 4.53 15.53
N ALA A 44 4.33 5.85 15.31
CA ALA A 44 4.88 6.82 16.26
C ALA A 44 4.21 6.73 17.64
N MET A 45 2.88 6.56 17.67
CA MET A 45 2.10 6.44 18.91
C MET A 45 2.39 5.16 19.72
N THR A 46 3.03 4.14 19.14
CA THR A 46 3.44 2.93 19.87
C THR A 46 4.56 3.21 20.88
N GLY A 47 5.31 4.30 20.73
CA GLY A 47 6.52 4.59 21.48
C GLY A 47 7.74 3.76 21.06
N LYS A 48 7.62 2.83 20.10
CA LYS A 48 8.76 2.11 19.51
C LYS A 48 9.54 3.02 18.56
N LYS A 49 10.82 2.76 18.36
CA LYS A 49 11.61 3.47 17.36
C LYS A 49 10.90 3.34 16.00
N THR A 50 10.65 4.47 15.35
CA THR A 50 9.96 4.50 14.07
C THR A 50 10.83 5.22 13.04
N SER A 51 11.38 4.45 12.10
CA SER A 51 12.12 4.99 10.95
C SER A 51 11.14 5.31 9.83
N ILE A 52 11.04 6.58 9.48
CA ILE A 52 10.17 7.08 8.41
C ILE A 52 11.05 7.35 7.19
N VAL A 53 10.74 6.69 6.09
CA VAL A 53 11.58 6.71 4.89
C VAL A 53 10.87 7.42 3.75
N GLU A 54 11.39 8.56 3.34
CA GLU A 54 10.99 9.25 2.12
C GLU A 54 11.83 8.75 0.95
N MET A 55 11.15 8.31 -0.13
CA MET A 55 11.81 7.67 -1.29
C MET A 55 11.30 8.27 -2.60
N PRO A 56 11.61 9.54 -2.90
CA PRO A 56 11.16 10.15 -4.14
C PRO A 56 11.81 9.50 -5.36
N ILE A 57 11.01 9.39 -6.43
CA ILE A 57 11.46 9.05 -7.79
C ILE A 57 10.93 10.17 -8.68
N ARG A 58 11.83 10.99 -9.21
CA ARG A 58 11.50 12.14 -10.04
C ARG A 58 11.60 11.73 -11.49
N THR A 59 10.48 11.49 -12.13
CA THR A 59 10.41 11.04 -13.53
C THR A 59 10.23 12.22 -14.49
N ASN A 60 9.81 13.37 -14.02
CA ASN A 60 9.44 14.54 -14.81
C ASN A 60 10.21 15.82 -14.46
N GLU A 61 10.34 16.68 -15.47
CA GLU A 61 10.90 18.04 -15.40
C GLU A 61 10.03 19.02 -14.56
N ASN A 62 8.83 18.62 -14.15
CA ASN A 62 7.88 19.43 -13.38
C ASN A 62 8.20 19.51 -11.87
N TYR A 63 9.38 19.07 -11.46
CA TYR A 63 9.85 19.29 -10.10
C TYR A 63 10.19 20.76 -9.92
N THR A 64 9.33 21.54 -9.28
CA THR A 64 9.64 22.89 -8.80
C THR A 64 10.70 22.78 -7.72
N SER A 65 11.94 23.05 -8.10
CA SER A 65 13.06 23.14 -7.15
C SER A 65 12.76 24.22 -6.13
N GLY A 66 12.50 23.84 -4.88
CA GLY A 66 12.37 24.79 -3.77
C GLY A 66 11.08 24.67 -2.94
N GLU A 67 10.05 23.95 -3.42
CA GLU A 67 8.89 23.66 -2.59
C GLU A 67 9.08 22.36 -1.81
N GLU A 68 8.77 22.42 -0.52
CA GLU A 68 8.79 21.26 0.35
C GLU A 68 7.66 20.30 0.02
N SER A 69 7.99 19.01 -0.15
CA SER A 69 6.98 18.01 -0.47
C SER A 69 5.99 17.81 0.69
N VAL A 70 4.79 17.35 0.38
CA VAL A 70 3.77 17.05 1.40
C VAL A 70 4.24 15.93 2.33
N SER A 71 5.01 14.95 1.82
CA SER A 71 5.63 13.92 2.66
C SER A 71 6.61 14.52 3.67
N THR A 72 7.49 15.42 3.23
CA THR A 72 8.45 16.11 4.13
C THR A 72 7.75 16.94 5.20
N LYS A 73 6.66 17.64 4.86
CA LYS A 73 5.85 18.37 5.85
C LYS A 73 5.26 17.43 6.91
N HIS A 74 4.79 16.26 6.48
CA HIS A 74 4.26 15.26 7.41
C HIS A 74 5.36 14.66 8.30
N VAL A 75 6.53 14.38 7.75
CA VAL A 75 7.68 13.91 8.53
C VAL A 75 8.02 14.92 9.63
N LYS A 76 8.15 16.21 9.30
CA LYS A 76 8.39 17.27 10.29
C LYS A 76 7.30 17.33 11.37
N PHE A 77 6.04 17.24 10.96
CA PHE A 77 4.92 17.19 11.91
C PHE A 77 5.07 16.03 12.91
N LEU A 78 5.55 14.86 12.46
CA LEU A 78 5.77 13.72 13.33
C LEU A 78 6.99 13.93 14.25
N GLU A 79 8.10 14.46 13.73
CA GLU A 79 9.30 14.77 14.50
C GLU A 79 9.04 15.82 15.61
N GLU A 80 8.18 16.79 15.34
CA GLU A 80 7.76 17.79 16.34
C GLU A 80 6.87 17.21 17.44
N LYS A 81 6.13 16.15 17.13
CA LYS A 81 5.11 15.58 18.03
C LYS A 81 5.58 14.34 18.81
N PHE A 82 6.60 13.64 18.32
CA PHE A 82 7.04 12.35 18.86
C PHE A 82 8.57 12.25 18.91
N ASP A 83 9.12 11.89 20.07
CA ASP A 83 10.57 11.77 20.30
C ASP A 83 11.19 10.45 19.77
N ASN A 84 10.36 9.51 19.30
CA ASN A 84 10.76 8.18 18.83
C ASN A 84 10.87 8.07 17.30
N ILE A 85 10.86 9.20 16.60
CA ILE A 85 10.96 9.26 15.13
C ILE A 85 12.42 9.40 14.71
N GLN A 86 12.79 8.65 13.67
CA GLN A 86 14.00 8.84 12.89
C GLN A 86 13.60 8.96 11.42
N SER A 87 13.95 10.06 10.77
CA SER A 87 13.64 10.26 9.35
C SER A 87 14.83 9.91 8.45
N GLU A 88 14.54 9.31 7.32
CA GLU A 88 15.48 8.93 6.27
C GLU A 88 15.00 9.47 4.92
N TYR A 89 15.91 10.01 4.13
CA TYR A 89 15.60 10.50 2.80
C TYR A 89 16.49 9.83 1.77
N VAL A 90 15.89 9.07 0.86
CA VAL A 90 16.61 8.31 -0.18
C VAL A 90 16.04 8.66 -1.56
N ASP A 91 16.74 9.50 -2.32
CA ASP A 91 16.36 9.80 -3.70
C ASP A 91 16.66 8.59 -4.61
N LEU A 92 15.63 7.89 -5.03
CA LEU A 92 15.73 6.70 -5.88
C LEU A 92 15.75 7.02 -7.38
N THR A 93 15.75 8.29 -7.78
CA THR A 93 15.66 8.71 -9.19
C THR A 93 16.75 8.12 -10.06
N THR A 94 18.02 8.15 -9.59
CA THR A 94 19.15 7.61 -10.35
C THR A 94 19.03 6.09 -10.52
N SER A 95 18.74 5.38 -9.44
CA SER A 95 18.57 3.91 -9.46
C SER A 95 17.43 3.49 -10.38
N PHE A 96 16.28 4.17 -10.28
CA PHE A 96 15.14 3.94 -11.16
C PHE A 96 15.50 4.15 -12.65
N ASN A 97 16.14 5.27 -12.97
CA ASN A 97 16.52 5.59 -14.35
C ASN A 97 17.54 4.60 -14.91
N THR A 98 18.51 4.14 -14.11
CA THR A 98 19.49 3.12 -14.54
C THR A 98 18.77 1.84 -14.94
N VAL A 99 17.93 1.27 -14.05
CA VAL A 99 17.19 0.03 -14.35
C VAL A 99 16.22 0.22 -15.53
N ARG A 100 15.54 1.37 -15.61
CA ARG A 100 14.67 1.70 -16.74
C ARG A 100 15.41 1.68 -18.08
N ILE A 101 16.61 2.27 -18.13
CA ILE A 101 17.43 2.29 -19.35
C ILE A 101 17.83 0.89 -19.75
N ASP A 102 18.32 0.08 -18.81
CA ASP A 102 18.74 -1.30 -19.06
C ASP A 102 17.60 -2.16 -19.61
N ILE A 103 16.39 -2.06 -19.00
CA ILE A 103 15.19 -2.76 -19.48
C ILE A 103 14.82 -2.28 -20.88
N ASN A 104 14.86 -0.96 -21.15
CA ASN A 104 14.45 -0.38 -22.41
C ASN A 104 15.37 -0.79 -23.58
N GLN A 105 16.66 -0.97 -23.30
CA GLN A 105 17.63 -1.47 -24.29
C GLN A 105 17.32 -2.90 -24.73
N GLN A 106 16.67 -3.71 -23.89
CA GLN A 106 16.34 -5.10 -24.15
C GLN A 106 14.93 -5.28 -24.73
N SER A 107 14.02 -4.32 -24.48
CA SER A 107 12.62 -4.41 -24.91
C SER A 107 12.32 -3.32 -25.96
N ASN A 108 11.97 -3.69 -27.18
CA ASN A 108 11.51 -2.76 -28.22
C ASN A 108 10.05 -2.25 -27.98
N GLN A 109 9.57 -2.17 -26.72
CA GLN A 109 8.16 -1.90 -26.38
C GLN A 109 7.95 -0.63 -25.54
N SER A 110 8.85 0.34 -25.62
CA SER A 110 8.90 1.53 -24.76
C SER A 110 7.66 2.45 -24.76
N SER A 111 6.69 2.25 -25.65
CA SER A 111 5.49 3.10 -25.76
C SER A 111 4.19 2.41 -25.36
N THR A 112 4.21 1.16 -24.93
CA THR A 112 3.00 0.40 -24.59
C THR A 112 2.52 0.69 -23.16
N GLU A 113 1.19 0.59 -22.90
CA GLU A 113 0.63 0.70 -21.54
C GLU A 113 1.23 -0.37 -20.60
N ASN A 114 1.51 -1.57 -21.09
CA ASN A 114 2.19 -2.61 -20.31
C ASN A 114 3.60 -2.18 -19.88
N TYR A 115 4.33 -1.46 -20.73
CA TYR A 115 5.64 -0.93 -20.38
C TYR A 115 5.52 0.16 -19.31
N LYS A 116 4.59 1.09 -19.44
CA LYS A 116 4.32 2.10 -18.40
C LYS A 116 3.96 1.46 -17.07
N LEU A 117 3.06 0.48 -17.06
CA LEU A 117 2.71 -0.29 -15.86
C LEU A 117 3.93 -1.01 -15.27
N SER A 118 4.83 -1.54 -16.11
CA SER A 118 6.06 -2.17 -15.63
C SER A 118 6.98 -1.20 -14.92
N LEU A 119 7.05 0.06 -15.38
CA LEU A 119 7.83 1.12 -14.72
C LEU A 119 7.19 1.56 -13.39
N ALA A 120 5.87 1.69 -13.33
CA ALA A 120 5.16 1.94 -12.08
C ALA A 120 5.46 0.84 -11.05
N ASN A 121 5.37 -0.42 -11.45
CA ASN A 121 5.72 -1.56 -10.60
C ASN A 121 7.22 -1.59 -10.23
N LEU A 122 8.12 -1.14 -11.12
CA LEU A 122 9.55 -1.02 -10.81
C LEU A 122 9.77 0.01 -9.70
N ALA A 123 9.10 1.17 -9.77
CA ALA A 123 9.19 2.20 -8.74
C ALA A 123 8.73 1.68 -7.37
N SER A 124 7.60 0.97 -7.31
CA SER A 124 7.09 0.34 -6.09
C SER A 124 8.10 -0.69 -5.52
N ARG A 125 8.69 -1.54 -6.37
CA ARG A 125 9.69 -2.54 -5.94
C ARG A 125 11.00 -1.92 -5.45
N LEU A 126 11.48 -0.84 -6.06
CA LEU A 126 12.67 -0.14 -5.58
C LEU A 126 12.44 0.47 -4.18
N ARG A 127 11.26 1.02 -3.93
CA ARG A 127 10.89 1.50 -2.59
C ARG A 127 10.88 0.35 -1.58
N MET A 128 10.28 -0.78 -1.93
CA MET A 128 10.24 -1.94 -1.06
C MET A 128 11.64 -2.49 -0.75
N LEU A 129 12.49 -2.62 -1.76
CA LEU A 129 13.90 -3.00 -1.58
C LEU A 129 14.61 -2.09 -0.58
N THR A 130 14.37 -0.79 -0.66
CA THR A 130 14.95 0.22 0.24
C THR A 130 14.43 0.05 1.67
N LEU A 131 13.11 -0.15 1.86
CA LEU A 131 12.52 -0.37 3.18
C LEU A 131 13.09 -1.62 3.85
N TYR A 132 13.22 -2.73 3.13
CA TYR A 132 13.82 -3.96 3.68
C TYR A 132 15.32 -3.80 3.94
N SER A 133 16.03 -2.95 3.21
CA SER A 133 17.44 -2.63 3.52
C SER A 133 17.54 -1.93 4.87
N PHE A 134 16.65 -0.95 5.16
CA PHE A 134 16.57 -0.33 6.48
C PHE A 134 16.10 -1.30 7.57
N SER A 135 15.11 -2.14 7.26
CA SER A 135 14.62 -3.18 8.18
C SER A 135 15.78 -4.08 8.64
N ASN A 136 16.58 -4.58 7.71
CA ASN A 136 17.74 -5.39 8.05
C ASN A 136 18.82 -4.62 8.82
N THR A 137 19.04 -3.34 8.48
CA THR A 137 20.05 -2.50 9.13
C THR A 137 19.67 -2.19 10.59
N TYR A 138 18.40 -1.95 10.85
CA TYR A 138 17.90 -1.53 12.18
C TYR A 138 17.27 -2.68 12.98
N GLY A 139 17.19 -3.88 12.41
CA GLY A 139 16.48 -5.01 13.04
C GLY A 139 14.99 -4.74 13.21
N GLY A 140 14.35 -4.13 12.20
CA GLY A 140 12.98 -3.64 12.28
C GLY A 140 11.98 -4.43 11.44
N LEU A 141 10.68 -4.08 11.56
CA LEU A 141 9.58 -4.56 10.72
C LEU A 141 9.25 -3.52 9.66
N VAL A 142 9.03 -3.95 8.42
CA VAL A 142 8.41 -3.13 7.37
C VAL A 142 6.91 -3.11 7.59
N VAL A 143 6.36 -1.91 7.83
CA VAL A 143 4.94 -1.70 8.10
C VAL A 143 4.24 -1.26 6.82
N GLY A 144 3.29 -2.06 6.37
CA GLY A 144 2.48 -1.82 5.19
C GLY A 144 1.45 -0.71 5.38
N THR A 145 1.12 -0.07 4.29
CA THR A 145 0.19 1.07 4.25
C THR A 145 -1.05 0.80 3.39
N GLY A 146 -1.24 -0.44 2.93
CA GLY A 146 -2.41 -0.85 2.15
C GLY A 146 -3.69 -0.85 2.99
N ASN A 147 -4.80 -0.47 2.37
CA ASN A 147 -6.14 -0.48 2.98
C ASN A 147 -7.00 -1.60 2.40
N LYS A 148 -8.16 -1.84 3.01
CA LYS A 148 -9.03 -2.98 2.68
C LYS A 148 -9.51 -2.97 1.22
N VAL A 149 -9.83 -1.80 0.68
CA VAL A 149 -10.35 -1.67 -0.69
C VAL A 149 -9.26 -2.03 -1.71
N GLU A 150 -8.04 -1.52 -1.49
CA GLU A 150 -6.89 -1.75 -2.36
C GLU A 150 -6.39 -3.18 -2.26
N ASP A 151 -6.10 -3.67 -1.04
CA ASP A 151 -5.45 -4.96 -0.83
C ASP A 151 -6.40 -6.14 -1.07
N TYR A 152 -7.58 -6.13 -0.44
CA TYR A 152 -8.50 -7.25 -0.48
C TYR A 152 -9.72 -7.04 -1.39
N GLY A 153 -10.04 -5.78 -1.72
CA GLY A 153 -11.12 -5.45 -2.64
C GLY A 153 -10.74 -5.72 -4.09
N ILE A 154 -9.83 -4.95 -4.63
CA ILE A 154 -9.50 -4.97 -6.07
C ILE A 154 -8.08 -5.42 -6.42
N GLY A 155 -7.24 -5.70 -5.41
CA GLY A 155 -5.83 -6.08 -5.60
C GLY A 155 -5.01 -4.98 -6.29
N PHE A 156 -5.22 -3.74 -5.89
CA PHE A 156 -4.53 -2.57 -6.42
C PHE A 156 -3.20 -2.32 -5.70
N PHE A 157 -2.29 -3.27 -5.84
CA PHE A 157 -0.94 -3.23 -5.29
C PHE A 157 0.04 -3.99 -6.19
N THR A 158 1.32 -3.78 -6.00
CA THR A 158 2.42 -4.45 -6.71
C THR A 158 2.96 -5.62 -5.89
N VAL A 159 2.90 -6.83 -6.44
CA VAL A 159 3.56 -8.00 -5.85
C VAL A 159 5.07 -7.78 -5.83
N GLY A 160 5.70 -7.97 -4.65
CA GLY A 160 7.12 -7.68 -4.44
C GLY A 160 7.44 -6.18 -4.35
N GLY A 161 6.41 -5.33 -4.29
CA GLY A 161 6.47 -3.90 -4.03
C GLY A 161 5.70 -3.55 -2.75
N ASP A 162 4.78 -2.61 -2.83
CA ASP A 162 3.91 -2.16 -1.73
C ASP A 162 3.07 -3.29 -1.10
N GLY A 163 2.78 -4.35 -1.85
CA GLY A 163 2.14 -5.56 -1.31
C GLY A 163 3.08 -6.51 -0.55
N GLN A 164 4.38 -6.20 -0.43
CA GLN A 164 5.34 -7.02 0.31
C GLN A 164 5.75 -6.30 1.59
N VAL A 165 5.16 -6.71 2.70
CA VAL A 165 5.36 -6.09 4.03
C VAL A 165 5.35 -7.15 5.13
N ASP A 166 5.82 -6.79 6.33
CA ASP A 166 5.82 -7.72 7.46
C ASP A 166 4.51 -7.66 8.26
N ILE A 167 3.89 -6.49 8.32
CA ILE A 167 2.59 -6.27 8.96
C ILE A 167 1.75 -5.23 8.21
N SER A 168 0.42 -5.36 8.26
CA SER A 168 -0.54 -4.49 7.57
C SER A 168 -1.60 -3.94 8.54
N PRO A 169 -1.30 -2.88 9.31
CA PRO A 169 -2.13 -2.44 10.45
C PRO A 169 -3.48 -1.82 10.06
N ILE A 170 -3.62 -1.31 8.83
CA ILE A 170 -4.86 -0.69 8.34
C ILE A 170 -5.56 -1.48 7.22
N ALA A 171 -5.08 -2.69 6.92
CA ALA A 171 -5.62 -3.50 5.83
C ALA A 171 -7.09 -3.95 6.02
N ASP A 172 -7.65 -3.83 7.22
CA ASP A 172 -9.08 -4.06 7.48
C ASP A 172 -9.92 -2.76 7.49
N LEU A 173 -9.31 -1.60 7.28
CA LEU A 173 -10.02 -0.32 7.17
C LEU A 173 -10.37 0.00 5.71
N LEU A 174 -11.61 0.46 5.48
CA LEU A 174 -12.01 1.05 4.22
C LEU A 174 -11.30 2.40 4.00
N LYS A 175 -11.18 2.85 2.76
CA LYS A 175 -10.52 4.14 2.45
C LYS A 175 -11.18 5.32 3.17
N SER A 176 -12.51 5.34 3.20
CA SER A 176 -13.30 6.34 3.93
C SER A 176 -13.02 6.32 5.44
N GLU A 177 -12.79 5.14 6.02
CA GLU A 177 -12.42 4.97 7.43
C GLU A 177 -11.00 5.44 7.70
N VAL A 178 -10.07 5.22 6.76
CA VAL A 178 -8.68 5.75 6.85
C VAL A 178 -8.69 7.27 6.88
N TYR A 179 -9.50 7.94 6.03
CA TYR A 179 -9.66 9.40 6.08
C TYR A 179 -10.23 9.89 7.40
N GLN A 180 -11.26 9.22 7.95
CA GLN A 180 -11.83 9.56 9.25
C GLN A 180 -10.78 9.41 10.36
N LEU A 181 -10.01 8.32 10.34
CA LEU A 181 -8.94 8.08 11.31
C LEU A 181 -7.82 9.10 11.16
N GLY A 182 -7.39 9.43 9.94
CA GLY A 182 -6.39 10.46 9.67
C GLY A 182 -6.78 11.84 10.22
N LYS A 183 -8.04 12.24 10.03
CA LYS A 183 -8.58 13.45 10.63
C LYS A 183 -8.56 13.41 12.16
N HIS A 184 -8.92 12.28 12.75
CA HIS A 184 -8.90 12.08 14.21
C HIS A 184 -7.47 12.12 14.79
N LEU A 185 -6.48 11.60 14.06
CA LEU A 185 -5.07 11.61 14.46
C LEU A 185 -4.41 12.99 14.29
N GLY A 186 -5.08 13.91 13.60
CA GLY A 186 -4.56 15.25 13.31
C GLY A 186 -3.53 15.27 12.19
N VAL A 187 -3.64 14.37 11.22
CA VAL A 187 -2.85 14.42 9.98
C VAL A 187 -3.03 15.79 9.32
N ILE A 188 -1.94 16.33 8.76
CA ILE A 188 -1.92 17.69 8.22
C ILE A 188 -2.99 17.91 7.12
N PRO A 189 -3.58 19.12 7.05
CA PRO A 189 -4.69 19.40 6.12
C PRO A 189 -4.33 19.19 4.64
N GLU A 190 -3.08 19.42 4.25
CA GLU A 190 -2.61 19.22 2.89
C GLU A 190 -2.80 17.78 2.43
N ILE A 191 -2.60 16.80 3.32
CA ILE A 191 -2.82 15.38 3.04
C ILE A 191 -4.31 15.04 3.03
N LEU A 192 -5.06 15.53 4.02
CA LEU A 192 -6.49 15.26 4.14
C LEU A 192 -7.31 15.78 2.95
N ASN A 193 -6.83 16.85 2.29
CA ASN A 193 -7.48 17.47 1.14
C ASN A 193 -6.90 17.01 -0.22
N SER A 194 -5.86 16.20 -0.22
CA SER A 194 -5.27 15.66 -1.45
C SER A 194 -6.12 14.55 -2.03
N LYS A 195 -6.21 14.50 -3.36
CA LYS A 195 -6.79 13.33 -4.03
C LYS A 195 -5.84 12.14 -3.94
N PRO A 196 -6.37 10.91 -3.77
CA PRO A 196 -5.55 9.71 -3.79
C PRO A 196 -4.82 9.55 -5.13
N THR A 197 -3.51 9.35 -5.06
CA THR A 197 -2.66 9.07 -6.22
C THR A 197 -1.47 8.22 -5.79
N ASP A 198 -1.12 7.23 -6.60
CA ASP A 198 0.07 6.42 -6.41
C ASP A 198 1.36 7.18 -6.81
N GLY A 199 1.23 8.35 -7.45
CA GLY A 199 2.35 9.18 -7.89
C GLY A 199 3.29 8.50 -8.88
N LEU A 200 2.82 7.46 -9.57
CA LEU A 200 3.62 6.63 -10.49
C LEU A 200 3.47 7.04 -11.95
N TRP A 201 2.51 7.94 -12.24
CA TRP A 201 2.16 8.35 -13.60
C TRP A 201 2.51 9.83 -13.85
N ASP A 202 3.13 10.07 -15.00
CA ASP A 202 3.58 11.41 -15.40
C ASP A 202 2.44 12.36 -15.81
N ASP A 203 1.23 11.84 -16.05
CA ASP A 203 0.06 12.61 -16.50
C ASP A 203 -0.83 13.10 -15.34
N GLY A 204 -0.45 12.84 -14.09
CA GLY A 204 -1.14 13.32 -12.90
C GLY A 204 -2.50 12.64 -12.64
N ARG A 205 -2.78 11.50 -13.30
CA ARG A 205 -4.01 10.73 -13.07
C ARG A 205 -4.11 10.28 -11.61
N THR A 206 -5.34 10.29 -11.09
CA THR A 206 -5.63 9.77 -9.74
C THR A 206 -5.79 8.25 -9.78
N ASP A 207 -5.83 7.63 -8.58
CA ASP A 207 -6.14 6.20 -8.46
C ASP A 207 -7.54 5.90 -9.01
N GLU A 208 -8.52 6.78 -8.72
CA GLU A 208 -9.89 6.67 -9.22
C GLU A 208 -9.96 6.74 -10.77
N ASP A 209 -9.15 7.60 -11.40
CA ASP A 209 -9.03 7.67 -12.86
C ASP A 209 -8.48 6.36 -13.46
N GLN A 210 -7.51 5.74 -12.78
CA GLN A 210 -6.92 4.45 -13.18
C GLN A 210 -7.89 3.28 -12.99
N ILE A 211 -8.68 3.33 -11.92
CA ILE A 211 -9.61 2.27 -11.56
C ILE A 211 -10.87 2.37 -12.41
N GLY A 212 -11.38 3.58 -12.67
CA GLY A 212 -12.64 3.88 -13.34
C GLY A 212 -13.84 3.96 -12.39
N ALA A 213 -13.59 4.01 -11.09
CA ALA A 213 -14.59 4.16 -10.02
C ALA A 213 -14.00 4.92 -8.84
N SER A 214 -14.83 5.64 -8.09
CA SER A 214 -14.41 6.27 -6.84
C SER A 214 -14.27 5.25 -5.71
N TYR A 215 -13.53 5.62 -4.65
CA TYR A 215 -13.41 4.74 -3.48
C TYR A 215 -14.77 4.48 -2.82
N ASP A 216 -15.65 5.47 -2.73
CA ASP A 216 -17.00 5.28 -2.19
C ASP A 216 -17.81 4.27 -3.02
N GLU A 217 -17.69 4.31 -4.34
CA GLU A 217 -18.31 3.34 -5.25
C GLU A 217 -17.70 1.94 -5.09
N LEU A 218 -16.38 1.83 -4.90
CA LEU A 218 -15.73 0.54 -4.66
C LEU A 218 -16.10 -0.06 -3.30
N GLU A 219 -16.21 0.75 -2.26
CA GLU A 219 -16.68 0.34 -0.92
C GLU A 219 -18.12 -0.18 -1.00
N TRP A 220 -19.00 0.54 -1.74
CA TRP A 220 -20.34 0.06 -2.02
C TRP A 220 -20.32 -1.28 -2.76
N ALA A 221 -19.51 -1.42 -3.83
CA ALA A 221 -19.43 -2.67 -4.59
C ALA A 221 -18.91 -3.83 -3.74
N MET A 222 -17.93 -3.58 -2.89
CA MET A 222 -17.38 -4.57 -1.95
C MET A 222 -18.46 -5.07 -0.98
N TRP A 223 -19.25 -4.14 -0.42
CA TRP A 223 -20.42 -4.50 0.39
C TRP A 223 -21.46 -5.26 -0.44
N ALA A 224 -21.82 -4.77 -1.62
CA ALA A 224 -22.83 -5.38 -2.48
C ALA A 224 -22.49 -6.84 -2.83
N VAL A 225 -21.23 -7.12 -3.18
CA VAL A 225 -20.76 -8.49 -3.42
C VAL A 225 -20.86 -9.37 -2.16
N SER A 226 -20.56 -8.81 -0.98
CA SER A 226 -20.64 -9.55 0.29
C SER A 226 -22.07 -10.01 0.62
N VAL A 227 -23.09 -9.31 0.13
CA VAL A 227 -24.51 -9.67 0.29
C VAL A 227 -25.09 -10.39 -0.93
N GLY A 228 -24.29 -10.68 -1.95
CA GLY A 228 -24.65 -11.53 -3.09
C GLY A 228 -24.94 -10.83 -4.41
N HIS A 229 -24.78 -9.50 -4.52
CA HIS A 229 -24.88 -8.81 -5.81
C HIS A 229 -23.75 -9.28 -6.77
N GLY A 230 -24.05 -9.29 -8.09
CA GLY A 230 -23.13 -9.78 -9.10
C GLY A 230 -23.04 -11.30 -9.19
N ILE A 231 -23.70 -12.04 -8.26
CA ILE A 231 -23.78 -13.51 -8.22
C ILE A 231 -25.25 -13.96 -8.39
N ARG A 232 -26.18 -13.18 -7.81
CA ARG A 232 -27.59 -13.45 -7.78
C ARG A 232 -28.35 -12.42 -8.62
N GLU A 233 -28.78 -12.79 -9.82
CA GLU A 233 -29.50 -11.93 -10.76
C GLU A 233 -30.78 -11.30 -10.19
N ASP A 234 -31.44 -11.97 -9.21
CA ASP A 234 -32.64 -11.45 -8.54
C ASP A 234 -32.35 -10.21 -7.70
N LEU A 235 -31.15 -10.05 -7.16
CA LEU A 235 -30.71 -8.89 -6.40
C LEU A 235 -30.30 -7.70 -7.30
N ASP A 236 -29.88 -7.97 -8.53
CA ASP A 236 -29.33 -6.95 -9.42
C ASP A 236 -30.40 -6.20 -10.23
N LYS A 237 -31.67 -6.57 -10.11
CA LYS A 237 -32.78 -5.99 -10.89
C LYS A 237 -32.96 -4.50 -10.67
N ASP A 238 -32.81 -4.05 -9.43
CA ASP A 238 -33.06 -2.66 -9.01
C ASP A 238 -31.81 -1.76 -9.04
N LEU A 239 -30.64 -2.30 -9.47
CA LEU A 239 -29.43 -1.52 -9.59
C LEU A 239 -29.53 -0.49 -10.72
N THR A 240 -28.99 0.71 -10.46
CA THR A 240 -28.80 1.72 -11.50
C THR A 240 -27.76 1.28 -12.52
N GLU A 241 -27.70 1.93 -13.68
CA GLU A 241 -26.68 1.65 -14.70
C GLU A 241 -25.26 1.83 -14.15
N ARG A 242 -25.00 2.92 -13.40
CA ARG A 242 -23.69 3.17 -12.78
C ARG A 242 -23.35 2.11 -11.74
N GLN A 243 -24.29 1.68 -10.93
CA GLN A 243 -24.06 0.60 -9.96
C GLN A 243 -23.67 -0.72 -10.65
N ARG A 244 -24.30 -1.08 -11.76
CA ARG A 244 -23.92 -2.27 -12.55
C ARG A 244 -22.51 -2.14 -13.14
N GLU A 245 -22.18 -0.95 -13.66
CA GLU A 245 -20.85 -0.65 -14.19
C GLU A 245 -19.78 -0.79 -13.09
N VAL A 246 -19.97 -0.17 -11.95
CA VAL A 246 -19.05 -0.21 -10.81
C VAL A 246 -18.89 -1.63 -10.27
N LEU A 247 -20.00 -2.37 -10.15
CA LEU A 247 -19.98 -3.77 -9.72
C LEU A 247 -19.16 -4.63 -10.70
N LYS A 248 -19.30 -4.39 -12.00
CA LYS A 248 -18.49 -5.06 -13.03
C LYS A 248 -17.01 -4.69 -12.89
N ILE A 249 -16.67 -3.40 -12.75
CA ILE A 249 -15.28 -2.94 -12.55
C ILE A 249 -14.66 -3.64 -11.34
N TYR A 250 -15.38 -3.67 -10.22
CA TYR A 250 -14.94 -4.31 -8.99
C TYR A 250 -14.69 -5.82 -9.19
N LEU A 251 -15.67 -6.55 -9.72
CA LEU A 251 -15.58 -8.00 -9.94
C LEU A 251 -14.48 -8.38 -10.94
N ASP A 252 -14.35 -7.64 -12.04
CA ASP A 252 -13.33 -7.88 -13.06
C ASP A 252 -11.91 -7.71 -12.46
N ARG A 253 -11.71 -6.65 -11.65
CA ARG A 253 -10.43 -6.41 -10.97
C ARG A 253 -10.17 -7.42 -9.86
N HIS A 254 -11.15 -7.68 -9.00
CA HIS A 254 -11.04 -8.65 -7.92
C HIS A 254 -10.64 -10.02 -8.45
N ASN A 255 -11.39 -10.54 -9.42
CA ASN A 255 -11.15 -11.89 -9.99
C ASN A 255 -9.80 -11.98 -10.70
N ARG A 256 -9.43 -10.95 -11.49
CA ARG A 256 -8.15 -10.91 -12.18
C ARG A 256 -6.95 -10.83 -11.22
N ASN A 257 -7.11 -10.14 -10.09
CA ASN A 257 -6.03 -9.88 -9.14
C ASN A 257 -6.07 -10.81 -7.91
N LYS A 258 -7.06 -11.69 -7.81
CA LYS A 258 -7.24 -12.58 -6.65
C LYS A 258 -5.98 -13.36 -6.27
N PHE A 259 -5.22 -13.83 -7.26
CA PHE A 259 -3.98 -14.56 -7.03
C PHE A 259 -2.92 -13.76 -6.25
N LYS A 260 -3.00 -12.41 -6.24
CA LYS A 260 -2.11 -11.55 -5.45
C LYS A 260 -2.51 -11.46 -3.98
N MET A 261 -3.80 -11.67 -3.71
CA MET A 261 -4.40 -11.60 -2.37
C MET A 261 -4.29 -12.93 -1.62
N ASP A 262 -4.17 -14.03 -2.36
CA ASP A 262 -4.04 -15.37 -1.79
C ASP A 262 -2.58 -15.60 -1.31
N PRO A 263 -2.35 -16.46 -0.32
CA PRO A 263 -0.99 -16.88 0.06
C PRO A 263 -0.24 -17.46 -1.13
N ILE A 264 1.09 -17.34 -1.12
CA ILE A 264 1.95 -17.91 -2.17
C ILE A 264 1.64 -19.42 -2.31
N PRO A 265 1.20 -19.89 -3.51
CA PRO A 265 0.84 -21.28 -3.69
C PRO A 265 2.05 -22.18 -3.57
N THR A 266 1.92 -23.23 -2.77
CA THR A 266 2.95 -24.24 -2.55
C THR A 266 2.58 -25.54 -3.22
N CYS A 267 3.49 -26.09 -4.03
CA CYS A 267 3.36 -27.43 -4.59
C CYS A 267 3.70 -28.45 -3.49
N PHE A 268 2.68 -29.03 -2.88
CA PHE A 268 2.87 -30.11 -1.91
C PHE A 268 3.15 -31.42 -2.64
N ILE A 269 4.30 -32.05 -2.32
CA ILE A 269 4.71 -33.32 -2.90
C ILE A 269 3.97 -34.44 -2.16
N PRO A 270 3.19 -35.31 -2.87
CA PRO A 270 2.50 -36.44 -2.28
C PRO A 270 3.47 -37.39 -1.57
N SER A 271 2.99 -38.06 -0.49
CA SER A 271 3.82 -38.97 0.30
C SER A 271 4.34 -40.15 -0.51
N GLU A 272 3.56 -40.63 -1.47
CA GLU A 272 3.95 -41.73 -2.39
C GLU A 272 5.11 -41.37 -3.33
N CYS A 273 5.40 -40.07 -3.51
CA CYS A 273 6.55 -39.60 -4.27
C CYS A 273 7.83 -39.49 -3.42
N ARG A 274 7.76 -39.76 -2.12
CA ARG A 274 8.88 -39.66 -1.17
C ARG A 274 9.37 -41.06 -0.82
N ASN A 275 10.69 -41.27 -0.81
CA ASN A 275 11.25 -42.51 -0.30
C ASN A 275 11.06 -42.56 1.23
N GLU A 276 10.47 -43.65 1.74
CA GLU A 276 10.20 -43.84 3.17
C GLU A 276 11.45 -43.88 4.08
N GLU A 277 12.66 -44.00 3.48
CA GLU A 277 13.93 -44.14 4.22
C GLU A 277 14.42 -42.86 4.94
N ILE A 278 13.83 -41.67 4.70
CA ILE A 278 14.30 -40.39 5.26
C ILE A 278 13.61 -40.02 6.59
N LEU A 279 12.60 -40.76 7.03
CA LEU A 279 11.80 -40.42 8.22
C LEU A 279 12.13 -41.28 9.45
N THR A 280 13.21 -42.07 9.46
CA THR A 280 13.59 -42.97 10.56
C THR A 280 14.97 -42.71 11.19
N GLU A 281 15.53 -41.49 11.02
CA GLU A 281 16.71 -41.07 11.81
C GLU A 281 16.39 -39.93 12.77
#